data_8fd4472c6f4be5826b1aaf7293eaeff1
#
_entry.id   8fd4472c6f4be5826b1aaf7293eaeff1
#
_cell.length_a   1.000
_cell.length_b   1.000
_cell.length_c   1.000
_cell.angle_alpha   90.00
_cell.angle_beta   90.00
_cell.angle_gamma   90.00
#
_symmetry.space_group_name_H-M   'P 1'
#
loop_
_entity.id
_entity.type
_entity.pdbx_description
1 polymer ?
#
loop_
_entity_poly.entity_id
_entity_poly.type
_entity_poly.pdbx_seq_one_letter_code
_entity_poly.pdbx_strand_id
1 'polypeptide(L)' 'YRDRYALVETKLGGTRVDEAEKHLLDLKTLIEDKNPKIGKPEFLMVITGTDMAYTTLNGVFVVPNIGCLKN' A
#
# COMPACT_ATOMS: atom_id res chain seq x y z
N TYR A 1 18.04 17.09 4.23
CA TYR A 1 17.49 15.83 4.71
C TYR A 1 15.97 15.81 4.62
N ARG A 2 15.46 14.68 4.30
CA ARG A 2 14.03 14.56 4.26
C ARG A 2 13.61 13.17 4.64
N ASP A 3 12.46 13.09 5.25
CA ASP A 3 11.93 11.83 5.72
C ASP A 3 11.43 10.99 4.56
N ARG A 4 11.60 9.70 4.70
CA ARG A 4 11.03 8.75 3.77
C ARG A 4 9.80 8.14 4.39
N TYR A 5 8.85 7.79 3.57
CA TYR A 5 7.63 7.20 4.08
C TYR A 5 7.02 6.29 3.04
N ALA A 6 6.10 5.46 3.49
CA ALA A 6 5.37 4.58 2.62
C ALA A 6 3.92 4.64 3.03
N LEU A 7 3.04 4.29 2.09
CA LEU A 7 1.61 4.19 2.38
C LEU A 7 1.25 2.72 2.40
N VAL A 8 0.62 2.29 3.48
CA VAL A 8 0.31 0.88 3.70
C VAL A 8 -1.16 0.76 4.07
N GLU A 9 -1.85 -0.16 3.43
CA GLU A 9 -3.25 -0.44 3.71
C GLU A 9 -3.38 -1.91 4.06
N THR A 10 -4.18 -2.22 5.08
CA THR A 10 -4.40 -3.59 5.51
C THR A 10 -5.81 -4.03 5.14
N LYS A 11 -5.91 -5.16 4.43
CA LYS A 11 -7.18 -5.73 4.02
C LYS A 11 -7.20 -7.21 4.32
N LEU A 12 -7.34 -7.55 5.57
CA LEU A 12 -7.20 -8.94 5.99
C LEU A 12 -8.43 -9.79 5.74
N GLY A 13 -9.60 -9.20 5.82
CA GLY A 13 -10.81 -9.97 5.78
C GLY A 13 -11.40 -10.19 4.41
N GLY A 14 -10.73 -9.79 3.37
CA GLY A 14 -11.34 -9.89 2.07
C GLY A 14 -10.34 -10.00 0.98
N THR A 15 -10.85 -9.92 -0.22
CA THR A 15 -10.03 -10.05 -1.41
C THR A 15 -10.09 -8.79 -2.27
N ARG A 16 -10.41 -7.67 -1.65
CA ARG A 16 -10.60 -6.43 -2.40
C ARG A 16 -9.30 -5.66 -2.52
N VAL A 17 -8.29 -6.31 -3.06
CA VAL A 17 -7.00 -5.66 -3.27
C VAL A 17 -7.13 -4.48 -4.20
N ASP A 18 -8.00 -4.59 -5.21
CA ASP A 18 -8.18 -3.50 -6.15
C ASP A 18 -8.72 -2.25 -5.47
N GLU A 19 -9.60 -2.39 -4.49
CA GLU A 19 -10.10 -1.25 -3.75
C GLU A 19 -9.01 -0.63 -2.90
N ALA A 20 -8.22 -1.46 -2.25
CA ALA A 20 -7.13 -0.96 -1.43
C ALA A 20 -6.09 -0.24 -2.29
N GLU A 21 -5.80 -0.81 -3.45
CA GLU A 21 -4.87 -0.18 -4.36
C GLU A 21 -5.37 1.18 -4.81
N LYS A 22 -6.64 1.26 -5.18
CA LYS A 22 -7.21 2.52 -5.60
C LYS A 22 -7.15 3.55 -4.48
N HIS A 23 -7.44 3.13 -3.27
CA HIS A 23 -7.39 4.01 -2.12
C HIS A 23 -5.98 4.56 -1.91
N LEU A 24 -4.98 3.70 -2.03
CA LEU A 24 -3.60 4.14 -1.86
C LEU A 24 -3.18 5.10 -2.96
N LEU A 25 -3.59 4.83 -4.19
CA LEU A 25 -3.26 5.71 -5.30
C LEU A 25 -3.94 7.06 -5.15
N ASP A 26 -5.18 7.06 -4.71
CA ASP A 26 -5.89 8.32 -4.47
C ASP A 26 -5.23 9.11 -3.35
N LEU A 27 -4.82 8.42 -2.29
CA LEU A 27 -4.16 9.07 -1.18
C LEU A 27 -2.82 9.65 -1.59
N LYS A 28 -2.08 8.92 -2.41
CA LYS A 28 -0.81 9.39 -2.92
C LYS A 28 -1.01 10.68 -3.71
N THR A 29 -2.01 10.70 -4.58
CA THR A 29 -2.30 11.88 -5.38
C THR A 29 -2.70 13.05 -4.50
N LEU A 30 -3.50 12.78 -3.48
CA LEU A 30 -3.94 13.82 -2.58
C LEU A 30 -2.76 14.43 -1.83
N ILE A 31 -1.85 13.61 -1.37
CA ILE A 31 -0.68 14.09 -0.65
C ILE A 31 0.19 14.94 -1.57
N GLU A 32 0.41 14.48 -2.78
CA GLU A 32 1.23 15.23 -3.73
C GLU A 32 0.59 16.58 -4.06
N ASP A 33 -0.72 16.61 -4.14
CA ASP A 33 -1.43 17.81 -4.49
C ASP A 33 -1.45 18.82 -3.35
N LYS A 34 -1.66 18.33 -2.14
CA LYS A 34 -1.82 19.22 -0.99
C LYS A 34 -0.51 19.54 -0.32
N ASN A 35 0.47 18.68 -0.42
CA ASN A 35 1.74 18.86 0.27
C ASN A 35 2.89 18.50 -0.63
N PRO A 36 3.09 19.28 -1.70
CA PRO A 36 4.13 18.92 -2.67
C PRO A 36 5.53 18.86 -2.10
N LYS A 37 5.76 19.52 -0.96
CA LYS A 37 7.08 19.48 -0.36
C LYS A 37 7.42 18.16 0.30
N ILE A 38 6.40 17.38 0.62
CA ILE A 38 6.64 16.09 1.27
C ILE A 38 7.25 15.12 0.29
N GLY A 39 6.85 15.20 -0.97
CA GLY A 39 7.37 14.30 -1.96
C GLY A 39 6.56 13.02 -2.06
N LYS A 40 7.05 12.12 -2.87
CA LYS A 40 6.34 10.88 -3.14
C LYS A 40 6.69 9.84 -2.09
N PRO A 41 5.75 8.94 -1.79
CA PRO A 41 6.09 7.82 -0.92
C PRO A 41 7.12 6.90 -1.58
N GLU A 42 7.89 6.22 -0.75
CA GLU A 42 8.87 5.27 -1.25
C GLU A 42 8.19 4.12 -1.97
N PHE A 43 7.07 3.67 -1.43
CA PHE A 43 6.30 2.61 -2.06
C PHE A 43 4.89 2.60 -1.49
N LEU A 44 4.03 1.88 -2.17
CA LEU A 44 2.67 1.63 -1.72
C LEU A 44 2.54 0.14 -1.47
N MET A 45 1.86 -0.25 -0.41
CA MET A 45 1.76 -1.64 -0.05
C MET A 45 0.38 -1.97 0.49
N VAL A 46 -0.15 -3.12 0.10
CA VAL A 46 -1.37 -3.66 0.65
C VAL A 46 -1.02 -4.94 1.39
N ILE A 47 -1.39 -5.01 2.66
CA ILE A 47 -1.18 -6.22 3.45
C ILE A 47 -2.51 -6.97 3.45
N THR A 48 -2.49 -8.19 2.97
CA THR A 48 -3.72 -8.97 2.79
C THR A 48 -3.70 -10.23 3.62
N GLY A 49 -4.84 -10.92 3.64
CA GLY A 49 -4.91 -12.21 4.28
C GLY A 49 -4.57 -13.37 3.36
N THR A 50 -4.22 -13.07 2.11
CA THR A 50 -3.81 -14.14 1.20
C THR A 50 -2.37 -14.54 1.49
N ASP A 51 -1.96 -15.63 0.87
CA ASP A 51 -0.61 -16.13 1.11
C ASP A 51 0.31 -15.92 -0.09
N MET A 52 -0.07 -15.07 -1.01
CA MET A 52 0.76 -14.76 -2.17
C MET A 52 1.21 -13.32 -2.15
N ALA A 53 2.45 -13.11 -2.54
CA ALA A 53 2.99 -11.77 -2.67
C ALA A 53 3.19 -11.47 -4.14
N TYR A 54 2.85 -10.26 -4.55
CA TYR A 54 3.03 -9.86 -5.94
C TYR A 54 3.00 -8.33 -6.02
N THR A 55 3.32 -7.82 -7.20
CA THR A 55 3.27 -6.39 -7.47
C THR A 55 2.23 -6.15 -8.55
N THR A 56 1.36 -5.16 -8.33
CA THR A 56 0.34 -4.85 -9.32
C THR A 56 0.94 -4.10 -10.49
N LEU A 57 0.15 -3.92 -11.52
CA LEU A 57 0.59 -3.17 -12.69
C LEU A 57 0.89 -1.71 -12.35
N ASN A 58 0.29 -1.21 -11.31
CA ASN A 58 0.53 0.17 -10.88
C ASN A 58 1.70 0.29 -9.90
N GLY A 59 2.40 -0.81 -9.66
CA GLY A 59 3.57 -0.77 -8.79
C GLY A 59 3.27 -0.87 -7.31
N VAL A 60 2.07 -1.29 -6.96
CA VAL A 60 1.70 -1.45 -5.56
C VAL A 60 2.08 -2.86 -5.12
N PHE A 61 2.83 -2.96 -4.02
CA PHE A 61 3.20 -4.26 -3.47
C PHE A 61 2.02 -4.86 -2.71
N VAL A 62 1.76 -6.13 -2.96
CA VAL A 62 0.73 -6.86 -2.23
C VAL A 62 1.44 -7.98 -1.49
N VAL A 63 1.34 -7.98 -0.17
CA VAL A 63 2.07 -8.95 0.64
C VAL A 63 1.14 -9.59 1.65
N PRO A 64 1.42 -10.83 2.03
CA PRO A 64 0.62 -11.47 3.06
C PRO A 64 0.94 -10.90 4.42
N ASN A 65 -0.02 -10.99 5.32
CA ASN A 65 0.20 -10.60 6.70
C ASN A 65 0.90 -11.76 7.40
N ILE A 66 2.18 -11.59 7.62
CA ILE A 66 2.98 -12.65 8.20
C ILE A 66 2.46 -13.03 9.57
N GLY A 67 1.90 -12.09 10.30
CA GLY A 67 1.33 -12.39 11.58
C GLY A 67 0.19 -13.37 11.50
N CYS A 68 -0.54 -13.39 10.40
CA CYS A 68 -1.61 -14.35 10.22
C CYS A 68 -1.10 -15.75 9.88
N LEU A 69 0.10 -15.82 9.34
CA LEU A 69 0.69 -17.10 8.97
C LEU A 69 1.39 -17.76 10.10
N LYS A 70 1.63 -17.02 11.14
CA LYS A 70 2.34 -17.52 12.25
C LYS A 70 1.46 -18.40 13.13
N ASN A 71 2.02 -19.43 13.65
CA ASN A 71 1.20 -20.28 14.44
C ASN A 71 1.67 -20.53 15.79
#